data_88aa548b53e5012cbd117e96f069268f
#
_entry.id   88aa548b53e5012cbd117e96f069268f
#
_cell.length_a   1.000
_cell.length_b   1.000
_cell.length_c   1.000
_cell.angle_alpha   90.00
_cell.angle_beta   90.00
_cell.angle_gamma   90.00
#
_symmetry.space_group_name_H-M   'P 1'
#
loop_
_entity.id
_entity.type
_entity.pdbx_description
1 polymer ?
#
loop_
_entity_poly.entity_id
_entity_poly.type
_entity_poly.pdbx_seq_one_letter_code
_entity_poly.pdbx_strand_id
1 'polypeptide(L)'
;MELNLYLLLALLIALLVIGYLLAKLHRVRGQLSLIKDALADIKNGNLNRRVLARESDLTKQICYDINEIAMSSQSRLIQQKQSEQAYKRLMTSLSHDVKTPLASLVGYLEAVESKMVTGAEQEEYIRVAMEKAHHLKDFVTALFEWVKLDAGEQIFHFEVCDLNELSRNIMADWVPLLESHDLTYEIEIPEAEYMTRVDPTAYTRILNNLLQNTLTHSDARQVSLTITETEQQAKIIVADNGKGISAADLPHIFERMYQCDHSRSAKGNGLGLSIAKELVSVHKGTITADSILEAGTTFTIILPKAL
;
A
#
# COMPACT_ATOMS: atom_id res chain seq x y z
N MET A 1 -11.10 84.67 19.60
CA MET A 1 -11.63 83.60 20.44
C MET A 1 -11.81 82.31 19.66
N GLU A 2 -12.28 82.34 18.42
CA GLU A 2 -12.51 81.15 17.57
C GLU A 2 -11.21 80.44 17.16
N LEU A 3 -10.10 81.11 16.81
CA LEU A 3 -8.84 80.53 16.43
C LEU A 3 -8.21 79.62 17.51
N ASN A 4 -8.38 80.06 18.80
CA ASN A 4 -7.89 79.28 19.94
C ASN A 4 -8.72 77.99 20.17
N LEU A 5 -10.03 78.05 19.85
CA LEU A 5 -10.89 76.87 19.91
C LEU A 5 -10.54 75.82 18.85
N TYR A 6 -10.23 76.21 17.59
CA TYR A 6 -9.79 75.32 16.54
C TYR A 6 -8.44 74.69 16.85
N LEU A 7 -7.49 75.45 17.43
CA LEU A 7 -6.21 74.90 17.88
C LEU A 7 -6.36 73.86 19.00
N LEU A 8 -7.26 74.15 19.94
CA LEU A 8 -7.54 73.20 21.05
C LEU A 8 -8.20 71.95 20.55
N LEU A 9 -9.12 72.02 19.59
CA LEU A 9 -9.76 70.89 18.95
C LEU A 9 -8.75 70.04 18.14
N ALA A 10 -7.88 70.70 17.38
CA ALA A 10 -6.82 70.04 16.62
C ALA A 10 -5.84 69.30 17.55
N LEU A 11 -5.47 69.90 18.70
CA LEU A 11 -4.62 69.28 19.70
C LEU A 11 -5.29 68.03 20.33
N LEU A 12 -6.57 68.09 20.62
CA LEU A 12 -7.35 66.97 21.16
C LEU A 12 -7.40 65.80 20.16
N ILE A 13 -7.68 66.11 18.88
CA ILE A 13 -7.70 65.10 17.83
C ILE A 13 -6.31 64.49 17.68
N ALA A 14 -5.24 65.27 17.70
CA ALA A 14 -3.85 64.74 17.61
C ALA A 14 -3.55 63.81 18.81
N LEU A 15 -3.94 64.19 20.02
CA LEU A 15 -3.76 63.32 21.22
C LEU A 15 -4.53 62.00 21.11
N LEU A 16 -5.78 62.02 20.60
CA LEU A 16 -6.58 60.82 20.37
C LEU A 16 -5.94 59.91 19.31
N VAL A 17 -5.45 60.49 18.24
CA VAL A 17 -4.75 59.71 17.19
C VAL A 17 -3.45 59.10 17.73
N ILE A 18 -2.66 59.87 18.49
CA ILE A 18 -1.44 59.32 19.12
C ILE A 18 -1.78 58.19 20.10
N GLY A 19 -2.79 58.40 20.96
CA GLY A 19 -3.26 57.36 21.89
C GLY A 19 -3.69 56.05 21.15
N TYR A 20 -4.45 56.22 20.06
CA TYR A 20 -4.84 55.09 19.20
C TYR A 20 -3.64 54.36 18.59
N LEU A 21 -2.69 55.11 18.05
CA LEU A 21 -1.49 54.53 17.43
C LEU A 21 -0.61 53.82 18.46
N LEU A 22 -0.44 54.38 19.64
CA LEU A 22 0.30 53.73 20.75
C LEU A 22 -0.38 52.45 21.22
N ALA A 23 -1.69 52.43 21.36
CA ALA A 23 -2.46 51.23 21.70
C ALA A 23 -2.32 50.13 20.62
N LYS A 24 -2.38 50.53 19.34
CA LYS A 24 -2.17 49.62 18.19
C LYS A 24 -0.74 49.05 18.17
N LEU A 25 0.24 49.90 18.42
CA LEU A 25 1.66 49.48 18.48
C LEU A 25 1.91 48.50 19.63
N HIS A 26 1.33 48.76 20.80
CA HIS A 26 1.43 47.88 21.97
C HIS A 26 0.82 46.50 21.68
N ARG A 27 -0.34 46.48 21.02
CA ARG A 27 -1.00 45.21 20.60
C ARG A 27 -0.14 44.41 19.64
N VAL A 28 0.43 45.06 18.61
CA VAL A 28 1.34 44.38 17.64
C VAL A 28 2.59 43.80 18.32
N ARG A 29 3.18 44.56 19.27
CA ARG A 29 4.33 44.06 20.06
C ARG A 29 3.97 42.82 20.87
N GLY A 30 2.81 42.80 21.51
CA GLY A 30 2.32 41.65 22.26
C GLY A 30 2.13 40.40 21.38
N GLN A 31 1.54 40.61 20.18
CA GLN A 31 1.36 39.55 19.20
C GLN A 31 2.69 38.99 18.68
N LEU A 32 3.67 39.86 18.37
CA LEU A 32 5.00 39.43 17.94
C LEU A 32 5.75 38.61 19.02
N SER A 33 5.53 38.96 20.32
CA SER A 33 6.06 38.14 21.43
C SER A 33 5.44 36.76 21.45
N LEU A 34 4.13 36.64 21.30
CA LEU A 34 3.44 35.33 21.26
C LEU A 34 3.89 34.48 20.05
N ILE A 35 4.08 35.12 18.89
CA ILE A 35 4.60 34.46 17.68
C ILE A 35 6.03 33.94 17.94
N LYS A 36 6.89 34.75 18.54
CA LYS A 36 8.27 34.39 18.89
C LYS A 36 8.29 33.18 19.83
N ASP A 37 7.48 33.19 20.87
CA ASP A 37 7.41 32.09 21.84
C ASP A 37 6.87 30.82 21.22
N ALA A 38 5.85 30.91 20.35
CA ALA A 38 5.31 29.77 19.61
C ALA A 38 6.34 29.19 18.63
N LEU A 39 7.09 30.04 17.92
CA LEU A 39 8.17 29.57 17.03
C LEU A 39 9.29 28.87 17.80
N ALA A 40 9.63 29.38 19.03
CA ALA A 40 10.60 28.71 19.90
C ALA A 40 10.08 27.32 20.33
N ASP A 41 8.82 27.20 20.71
CA ASP A 41 8.17 25.94 21.08
C ASP A 41 8.17 24.95 19.90
N ILE A 42 7.78 25.41 18.70
CA ILE A 42 7.76 24.60 17.46
C ILE A 42 9.19 24.12 17.10
N LYS A 43 10.19 25.01 17.20
CA LYS A 43 11.60 24.69 16.98
C LYS A 43 12.10 23.62 17.95
N ASN A 44 11.63 23.62 19.19
CA ASN A 44 11.95 22.62 20.21
C ASN A 44 11.11 21.33 20.10
N GLY A 45 10.33 21.17 19.01
CA GLY A 45 9.59 19.95 18.72
C GLY A 45 8.13 19.94 19.22
N ASN A 46 7.63 21.01 19.85
CA ASN A 46 6.23 21.09 20.25
C ASN A 46 5.35 21.58 19.10
N LEU A 47 5.08 20.69 18.14
CA LEU A 47 4.23 20.99 16.98
C LEU A 47 2.74 21.12 17.29
N ASN A 48 2.32 20.89 18.54
CA ASN A 48 0.93 21.11 18.97
C ASN A 48 0.65 22.58 19.32
N ARG A 49 1.70 23.40 19.48
CA ARG A 49 1.55 24.82 19.78
C ARG A 49 0.83 25.53 18.63
N ARG A 50 -0.16 26.38 18.98
CA ARG A 50 -0.91 27.22 18.01
C ARG A 50 -0.86 28.66 18.47
N VAL A 51 -0.81 29.57 17.49
CA VAL A 51 -0.91 31.02 17.71
C VAL A 51 -2.32 31.47 17.34
N LEU A 52 -3.01 32.04 18.31
CA LEU A 52 -4.33 32.59 18.08
C LEU A 52 -4.22 34.06 17.63
N ALA A 53 -4.95 34.42 16.60
CA ALA A 53 -5.07 35.79 16.10
C ALA A 53 -6.54 36.19 15.97
N ARG A 54 -6.82 37.46 16.21
CA ARG A 54 -8.16 38.03 15.98
C ARG A 54 -8.25 38.52 14.55
N GLU A 55 -9.48 38.62 14.03
CA GLU A 55 -9.75 39.13 12.67
C GLU A 55 -9.11 40.49 12.39
N SER A 56 -9.04 41.35 13.41
CA SER A 56 -8.51 42.71 13.33
C SER A 56 -6.97 42.81 13.48
N ASP A 57 -6.31 41.73 13.76
CA ASP A 57 -4.85 41.73 14.02
C ASP A 57 -4.04 41.83 12.74
N LEU A 58 -3.06 42.73 12.69
CA LEU A 58 -2.16 42.89 11.54
C LEU A 58 -1.30 41.67 11.29
N THR A 59 -1.09 40.84 12.31
CA THR A 59 -0.27 39.61 12.26
C THR A 59 -1.10 38.35 11.99
N LYS A 60 -2.41 38.52 11.70
CA LYS A 60 -3.34 37.38 11.49
C LYS A 60 -2.82 36.38 10.48
N GLN A 61 -2.40 36.85 9.30
CA GLN A 61 -1.92 35.97 8.22
C GLN A 61 -0.67 35.17 8.68
N ILE A 62 0.27 35.85 9.33
CA ILE A 62 1.49 35.19 9.85
C ILE A 62 1.15 34.10 10.87
N CYS A 63 0.15 34.34 11.72
CA CYS A 63 -0.30 33.33 12.70
C CYS A 63 -0.91 32.11 11.99
N TYR A 64 -1.70 32.31 10.94
CA TYR A 64 -2.26 31.21 10.15
C TYR A 64 -1.17 30.43 9.43
N ASP A 65 -0.24 31.12 8.77
CA ASP A 65 0.86 30.47 8.04
C ASP A 65 1.74 29.61 9.00
N ILE A 66 2.04 30.14 10.20
CA ILE A 66 2.77 29.38 11.24
C ILE A 66 1.99 28.14 11.68
N ASN A 67 0.69 28.28 11.91
CA ASN A 67 -0.16 27.15 12.30
C ASN A 67 -0.23 26.09 11.19
N GLU A 68 -0.32 26.51 9.93
CA GLU A 68 -0.32 25.60 8.76
C GLU A 68 1.01 24.84 8.65
N ILE A 69 2.15 25.55 8.77
CA ILE A 69 3.48 24.93 8.79
C ILE A 69 3.60 23.93 9.95
N ALA A 70 3.15 24.28 11.15
CA ALA A 70 3.18 23.38 12.29
C ALA A 70 2.33 22.13 12.06
N MET A 71 1.12 22.29 11.50
CA MET A 71 0.22 21.17 11.16
C MET A 71 0.81 20.25 10.08
N SER A 72 1.33 20.84 9.00
CA SER A 72 1.94 20.07 7.91
C SER A 72 3.19 19.30 8.38
N SER A 73 4.02 19.94 9.22
CA SER A 73 5.20 19.29 9.81
C SER A 73 4.80 18.16 10.76
N GLN A 74 3.76 18.37 11.57
CA GLN A 74 3.23 17.32 12.46
C GLN A 74 2.70 16.12 11.66
N SER A 75 1.93 16.36 10.62
CA SER A 75 1.40 15.31 9.75
C SER A 75 2.53 14.50 9.10
N ARG A 76 3.56 15.17 8.59
CA ARG A 76 4.74 14.51 8.02
C ARG A 76 5.47 13.64 9.04
N LEU A 77 5.67 14.13 10.26
CA LEU A 77 6.31 13.34 11.33
C LEU A 77 5.49 12.12 11.76
N ILE A 78 4.16 12.25 11.81
CA ILE A 78 3.27 11.12 12.09
C ILE A 78 3.39 10.08 10.98
N GLN A 79 3.32 10.50 9.72
CA GLN A 79 3.45 9.62 8.56
C GLN A 79 4.83 8.93 8.53
N GLN A 80 5.90 9.67 8.81
CA GLN A 80 7.26 9.11 8.89
C GLN A 80 7.38 8.06 10.00
N LYS A 81 6.85 8.33 11.20
CA LYS A 81 6.85 7.36 12.31
C LYS A 81 6.03 6.12 11.99
N GLN A 82 4.87 6.28 11.34
CA GLN A 82 4.05 5.15 10.92
C GLN A 82 4.79 4.29 9.88
N SER A 83 5.43 4.91 8.90
CA SER A 83 6.26 4.23 7.92
C SER A 83 7.44 3.49 8.56
N GLU A 84 8.15 4.14 9.50
CA GLU A 84 9.26 3.51 10.24
C GLU A 84 8.78 2.30 11.07
N GLN A 85 7.64 2.42 11.73
CA GLN A 85 7.07 1.31 12.51
C GLN A 85 6.62 0.17 11.60
N ALA A 86 5.99 0.47 10.46
CA ALA A 86 5.60 -0.52 9.48
C ALA A 86 6.84 -1.26 8.93
N TYR A 87 7.92 -0.52 8.62
CA TYR A 87 9.19 -1.11 8.19
C TYR A 87 9.82 -2.02 9.26
N LYS A 88 9.84 -1.59 10.54
CA LYS A 88 10.35 -2.43 11.64
C LYS A 88 9.54 -3.71 11.82
N ARG A 89 8.22 -3.64 11.75
CA ARG A 89 7.34 -4.83 11.80
C ARG A 89 7.64 -5.76 10.64
N LEU A 90 7.75 -5.22 9.42
CA LEU A 90 8.11 -5.97 8.23
C LEU A 90 9.44 -6.73 8.43
N MET A 91 10.51 -6.04 8.86
CA MET A 91 11.82 -6.66 9.07
C MET A 91 11.78 -7.77 10.14
N THR A 92 10.99 -7.59 11.19
CA THR A 92 10.81 -8.60 12.23
C THR A 92 10.08 -9.83 11.68
N SER A 93 9.00 -9.63 10.93
CA SER A 93 8.25 -10.72 10.29
C SER A 93 9.12 -11.47 9.27
N LEU A 94 9.82 -10.73 8.40
CA LEU A 94 10.75 -11.32 7.43
C LEU A 94 11.82 -12.19 8.09
N SER A 95 12.40 -11.71 9.19
CA SER A 95 13.41 -12.48 9.92
C SER A 95 12.85 -13.80 10.45
N HIS A 96 11.63 -13.79 10.95
CA HIS A 96 10.94 -14.99 11.42
C HIS A 96 10.61 -15.95 10.27
N ASP A 97 10.08 -15.41 9.16
CA ASP A 97 9.58 -16.20 8.02
C ASP A 97 10.71 -16.81 7.19
N VAL A 98 11.92 -16.24 7.25
CA VAL A 98 13.15 -16.86 6.74
C VAL A 98 13.71 -17.90 7.71
N LYS A 99 13.76 -17.57 9.01
CA LYS A 99 14.41 -18.43 10.01
C LYS A 99 13.71 -19.79 10.16
N THR A 100 12.37 -19.80 10.13
CA THR A 100 11.59 -21.01 10.36
C THR A 100 11.82 -22.08 9.29
N PRO A 101 11.65 -21.83 7.97
CA PRO A 101 11.94 -22.83 6.93
C PRO A 101 13.40 -23.17 6.87
N LEU A 102 14.33 -22.23 7.12
CA LEU A 102 15.76 -22.49 7.14
C LEU A 102 16.16 -23.44 8.28
N ALA A 103 15.64 -23.21 9.49
CA ALA A 103 15.92 -24.09 10.63
C ALA A 103 15.37 -25.52 10.38
N SER A 104 14.17 -25.62 9.79
CA SER A 104 13.58 -26.90 9.40
C SER A 104 14.41 -27.62 8.34
N LEU A 105 14.84 -26.89 7.28
CA LEU A 105 15.71 -27.41 6.24
C LEU A 105 17.02 -27.96 6.82
N VAL A 106 17.68 -27.19 7.66
CA VAL A 106 18.94 -27.61 8.33
C VAL A 106 18.69 -28.85 9.18
N GLY A 107 17.61 -28.89 10.00
CA GLY A 107 17.30 -30.03 10.83
C GLY A 107 17.07 -31.34 10.05
N TYR A 108 16.37 -31.29 8.90
CA TYR A 108 16.21 -32.47 8.04
C TYR A 108 17.54 -32.94 7.45
N LEU A 109 18.42 -32.01 7.02
CA LEU A 109 19.73 -32.35 6.47
C LEU A 109 20.67 -32.91 7.57
N GLU A 110 20.66 -32.35 8.79
CA GLU A 110 21.45 -32.85 9.93
C GLU A 110 21.01 -34.26 10.33
N ALA A 111 19.71 -34.56 10.31
CA ALA A 111 19.20 -35.92 10.59
C ALA A 111 19.68 -36.95 9.54
N VAL A 112 19.75 -36.55 8.27
CA VAL A 112 20.31 -37.39 7.19
C VAL A 112 21.82 -37.55 7.37
N GLU A 113 22.57 -36.48 7.63
CA GLU A 113 24.04 -36.51 7.77
C GLU A 113 24.48 -37.35 8.96
N SER A 114 23.79 -37.22 10.11
CA SER A 114 24.05 -37.99 11.31
C SER A 114 23.58 -39.43 11.25
N LYS A 115 23.02 -39.89 10.12
CA LYS A 115 22.44 -41.21 9.93
C LYS A 115 21.37 -41.58 10.95
N MET A 116 20.65 -40.58 11.50
CA MET A 116 19.49 -40.82 12.36
C MET A 116 18.32 -41.46 11.60
N VAL A 117 18.26 -41.23 10.29
CA VAL A 117 17.30 -41.82 9.37
C VAL A 117 18.03 -42.55 8.22
N THR A 118 17.46 -43.64 7.73
CA THR A 118 18.04 -44.45 6.67
C THR A 118 16.96 -45.03 5.72
N GLY A 119 17.36 -45.45 4.52
CA GLY A 119 16.43 -46.04 3.55
C GLY A 119 15.33 -45.06 3.10
N ALA A 120 14.09 -45.54 3.06
CA ALA A 120 12.94 -44.72 2.60
C ALA A 120 12.70 -43.44 3.41
N GLU A 121 12.97 -43.47 4.73
CA GLU A 121 12.84 -42.30 5.60
C GLU A 121 13.91 -41.23 5.25
N GLN A 122 15.12 -41.63 4.89
CA GLN A 122 16.15 -40.73 4.42
C GLN A 122 15.74 -40.03 3.11
N GLU A 123 15.16 -40.77 2.16
CA GLU A 123 14.67 -40.22 0.90
C GLU A 123 13.54 -39.21 1.16
N GLU A 124 12.63 -39.53 2.07
CA GLU A 124 11.56 -38.60 2.47
C GLU A 124 12.10 -37.32 3.09
N TYR A 125 13.10 -37.39 3.99
CA TYR A 125 13.73 -36.22 4.61
C TYR A 125 14.41 -35.32 3.58
N ILE A 126 15.10 -35.94 2.59
CA ILE A 126 15.71 -35.19 1.49
C ILE A 126 14.62 -34.50 0.65
N ARG A 127 13.52 -35.18 0.34
CA ARG A 127 12.39 -34.59 -0.40
C ARG A 127 11.78 -33.40 0.33
N VAL A 128 11.54 -33.52 1.64
CA VAL A 128 11.03 -32.40 2.44
C VAL A 128 12.03 -31.25 2.51
N ALA A 129 13.32 -31.56 2.66
CA ALA A 129 14.37 -30.54 2.64
C ALA A 129 14.41 -29.76 1.31
N MET A 130 14.31 -30.47 0.18
CA MET A 130 14.22 -29.84 -1.13
C MET A 130 12.96 -28.94 -1.27
N GLU A 131 11.81 -29.41 -0.81
CA GLU A 131 10.58 -28.62 -0.79
C GLU A 131 10.76 -27.32 0.02
N LYS A 132 11.35 -27.41 1.23
CA LYS A 132 11.63 -26.23 2.06
C LYS A 132 12.62 -25.27 1.40
N ALA A 133 13.64 -25.79 0.71
CA ALA A 133 14.59 -24.97 -0.04
C ALA A 133 13.94 -24.23 -1.21
N HIS A 134 13.06 -24.88 -1.96
CA HIS A 134 12.29 -24.23 -3.03
C HIS A 134 11.38 -23.14 -2.49
N HIS A 135 10.64 -23.41 -1.41
CA HIS A 135 9.81 -22.40 -0.77
C HIS A 135 10.61 -21.17 -0.31
N LEU A 136 11.78 -21.39 0.30
CA LEU A 136 12.63 -20.29 0.74
C LEU A 136 13.16 -19.48 -0.45
N LYS A 137 13.56 -20.14 -1.53
CA LYS A 137 13.97 -19.48 -2.78
C LYS A 137 12.86 -18.59 -3.33
N ASP A 138 11.63 -19.12 -3.44
CA ASP A 138 10.48 -18.39 -3.98
C ASP A 138 10.12 -17.19 -3.10
N PHE A 139 10.19 -17.38 -1.77
CA PHE A 139 9.99 -16.29 -0.81
C PHE A 139 11.02 -15.16 -0.97
N VAL A 140 12.30 -15.51 -1.03
CA VAL A 140 13.38 -14.53 -1.20
C VAL A 140 13.26 -13.81 -2.55
N THR A 141 12.88 -14.51 -3.60
CA THR A 141 12.63 -13.91 -4.92
C THR A 141 11.49 -12.91 -4.86
N ALA A 142 10.33 -13.29 -4.31
CA ALA A 142 9.19 -12.40 -4.14
C ALA A 142 9.52 -11.16 -3.26
N LEU A 143 10.33 -11.35 -2.22
CA LEU A 143 10.81 -10.28 -1.36
C LEU A 143 11.67 -9.26 -2.12
N PHE A 144 12.66 -9.72 -2.90
CA PHE A 144 13.52 -8.81 -3.67
C PHE A 144 12.73 -8.03 -4.72
N GLU A 145 11.77 -8.67 -5.36
CA GLU A 145 10.91 -8.02 -6.33
C GLU A 145 10.02 -6.97 -5.66
N TRP A 146 9.46 -7.31 -4.49
CA TRP A 146 8.70 -6.36 -3.72
C TRP A 146 9.55 -5.16 -3.29
N VAL A 147 10.79 -5.36 -2.81
CA VAL A 147 11.72 -4.28 -2.44
C VAL A 147 11.99 -3.36 -3.63
N LYS A 148 12.23 -3.91 -4.83
CA LYS A 148 12.43 -3.11 -6.04
C LYS A 148 11.20 -2.30 -6.43
N LEU A 149 10.00 -2.87 -6.29
CA LEU A 149 8.73 -2.17 -6.53
C LEU A 149 8.54 -1.02 -5.54
N ASP A 150 8.73 -1.27 -4.24
CA ASP A 150 8.56 -0.29 -3.17
C ASP A 150 9.58 0.87 -3.26
N ALA A 151 10.81 0.57 -3.68
CA ALA A 151 11.86 1.56 -3.92
C ALA A 151 11.66 2.35 -5.23
N GLY A 152 10.70 1.97 -6.08
CA GLY A 152 10.55 2.55 -7.41
C GLY A 152 11.71 2.24 -8.36
N GLU A 153 12.50 1.20 -8.07
CA GLU A 153 13.66 0.79 -8.87
C GLU A 153 13.30 -0.20 -9.99
N GLN A 154 12.05 -0.70 -9.99
CA GLN A 154 11.57 -1.60 -11.03
C GLN A 154 11.42 -0.82 -12.35
N ILE A 155 12.11 -1.27 -13.39
CA ILE A 155 11.96 -0.74 -14.74
C ILE A 155 10.79 -1.47 -15.40
N PHE A 156 9.85 -0.71 -15.95
CA PHE A 156 8.69 -1.22 -16.65
C PHE A 156 8.80 -0.95 -18.15
N HIS A 157 8.46 -1.94 -18.94
CA HIS A 157 8.48 -1.87 -20.40
C HIS A 157 7.05 -1.84 -20.95
N PHE A 158 6.46 -0.64 -20.95
CA PHE A 158 5.10 -0.44 -21.46
C PHE A 158 5.08 -0.47 -22.99
N GLU A 159 4.31 -1.38 -23.54
CA GLU A 159 4.04 -1.49 -24.97
C GLU A 159 2.55 -1.61 -25.27
N VAL A 160 2.17 -1.32 -26.52
CA VAL A 160 0.78 -1.47 -26.97
C VAL A 160 0.62 -2.91 -27.43
N CYS A 161 -0.23 -3.67 -26.73
CA CYS A 161 -0.54 -5.06 -27.06
C CYS A 161 -2.03 -5.37 -26.89
N ASP A 162 -2.47 -6.48 -27.46
CA ASP A 162 -3.80 -6.99 -27.25
C ASP A 162 -3.92 -7.67 -25.88
N LEU A 163 -4.70 -7.01 -24.98
CA LEU A 163 -4.90 -7.49 -23.61
C LEU A 163 -5.66 -8.83 -23.58
N ASN A 164 -6.61 -9.02 -24.52
CA ASN A 164 -7.41 -10.23 -24.61
C ASN A 164 -6.55 -11.41 -25.03
N GLU A 165 -5.70 -11.24 -26.04
CA GLU A 165 -4.75 -12.28 -26.48
C GLU A 165 -3.72 -12.61 -25.41
N LEU A 166 -3.16 -11.58 -24.73
CA LEU A 166 -2.23 -11.79 -23.63
C LEU A 166 -2.89 -12.58 -22.48
N SER A 167 -4.16 -12.28 -22.18
CA SER A 167 -4.90 -13.00 -21.12
C SER A 167 -5.22 -14.45 -21.53
N ARG A 168 -5.55 -14.70 -22.80
CA ARG A 168 -5.74 -16.07 -23.33
C ARG A 168 -4.45 -16.90 -23.21
N ASN A 169 -3.31 -16.31 -23.54
CA ASN A 169 -2.01 -16.99 -23.45
C ASN A 169 -1.67 -17.34 -22.00
N ILE A 170 -1.91 -16.41 -21.06
CA ILE A 170 -1.71 -16.67 -19.63
C ILE A 170 -2.61 -17.82 -19.16
N MET A 171 -3.89 -17.82 -19.54
CA MET A 171 -4.82 -18.89 -19.15
C MET A 171 -4.46 -20.23 -19.79
N ALA A 172 -3.96 -20.23 -21.01
CA ALA A 172 -3.47 -21.46 -21.67
C ALA A 172 -2.34 -22.13 -20.89
N ASP A 173 -1.46 -21.34 -20.26
CA ASP A 173 -0.40 -21.86 -19.38
C ASP A 173 -0.96 -22.37 -18.04
N TRP A 174 -2.07 -21.77 -17.54
CA TRP A 174 -2.68 -22.17 -16.28
C TRP A 174 -3.60 -23.38 -16.36
N VAL A 175 -4.28 -23.62 -17.49
CA VAL A 175 -5.23 -24.72 -17.66
C VAL A 175 -4.67 -26.09 -17.25
N PRO A 176 -3.47 -26.54 -17.70
CA PRO A 176 -2.91 -27.81 -17.28
C PRO A 176 -2.68 -27.91 -15.76
N LEU A 177 -2.32 -26.79 -15.13
CA LEU A 177 -2.10 -26.74 -13.68
C LEU A 177 -3.42 -26.85 -12.90
N LEU A 178 -4.47 -26.15 -13.36
CA LEU A 178 -5.81 -26.22 -12.76
C LEU A 178 -6.36 -27.64 -12.88
N GLU A 179 -6.25 -28.28 -14.03
CA GLU A 179 -6.68 -29.67 -14.26
C GLU A 179 -5.93 -30.65 -13.37
N SER A 180 -4.61 -30.46 -13.17
CA SER A 180 -3.81 -31.33 -12.28
C SER A 180 -4.20 -31.24 -10.80
N HIS A 181 -4.94 -30.19 -10.42
CA HIS A 181 -5.45 -29.97 -9.07
C HIS A 181 -6.98 -30.19 -8.96
N ASP A 182 -7.60 -30.83 -9.98
CA ASP A 182 -9.03 -31.10 -10.05
C ASP A 182 -9.92 -29.85 -9.92
N LEU A 183 -9.40 -28.65 -10.34
CA LEU A 183 -10.17 -27.42 -10.42
C LEU A 183 -10.87 -27.31 -11.79
N THR A 184 -12.17 -27.04 -11.78
CA THR A 184 -12.88 -26.62 -12.99
C THR A 184 -12.61 -25.12 -13.26
N TYR A 185 -12.65 -24.74 -14.54
CA TYR A 185 -12.40 -23.36 -14.91
C TYR A 185 -13.43 -22.86 -15.92
N GLU A 186 -13.70 -21.55 -15.86
CA GLU A 186 -14.57 -20.85 -16.80
C GLU A 186 -13.81 -19.60 -17.30
N ILE A 187 -13.67 -19.49 -18.63
CA ILE A 187 -12.86 -18.42 -19.23
C ILE A 187 -13.73 -17.66 -20.23
N GLU A 188 -14.06 -16.41 -19.89
CA GLU A 188 -14.85 -15.52 -20.70
C GLU A 188 -14.00 -14.31 -21.12
N ILE A 189 -13.31 -14.43 -22.25
CA ILE A 189 -12.49 -13.36 -22.84
C ILE A 189 -13.06 -13.03 -24.22
N PRO A 190 -13.36 -11.74 -24.51
CA PRO A 190 -13.87 -11.32 -25.83
C PRO A 190 -12.93 -11.75 -26.96
N GLU A 191 -13.50 -12.14 -28.10
CA GLU A 191 -12.69 -12.51 -29.28
C GLU A 191 -12.04 -11.30 -29.95
N ALA A 192 -12.67 -10.11 -29.82
CA ALA A 192 -12.16 -8.87 -30.37
C ALA A 192 -10.82 -8.47 -29.73
N GLU A 193 -9.95 -7.85 -30.53
CA GLU A 193 -8.70 -7.28 -30.03
C GLU A 193 -8.98 -6.07 -29.13
N TYR A 194 -8.35 -6.02 -27.95
CA TYR A 194 -8.38 -4.86 -27.07
C TYR A 194 -6.96 -4.31 -26.91
N MET A 195 -6.60 -3.41 -27.84
CA MET A 195 -5.29 -2.77 -27.84
C MET A 195 -5.19 -1.75 -26.72
N THR A 196 -4.22 -1.94 -25.82
CA THR A 196 -3.93 -1.01 -24.73
C THR A 196 -2.46 -1.06 -24.36
N ARG A 197 -1.97 -0.02 -23.66
CA ARG A 197 -0.59 0.10 -23.26
C ARG A 197 -0.38 -0.47 -21.87
N VAL A 198 0.25 -1.64 -21.81
CA VAL A 198 0.60 -2.33 -20.56
C VAL A 198 2.06 -2.82 -20.61
N ASP A 199 2.61 -3.17 -19.47
CA ASP A 199 3.80 -4.01 -19.41
C ASP A 199 3.34 -5.48 -19.37
N PRO A 200 3.60 -6.30 -20.41
CA PRO A 200 3.09 -7.66 -20.49
C PRO A 200 3.60 -8.56 -19.35
N THR A 201 4.85 -8.35 -18.92
CA THR A 201 5.45 -9.11 -17.81
C THR A 201 4.77 -8.80 -16.50
N ALA A 202 4.54 -7.51 -16.25
CA ALA A 202 3.84 -7.07 -15.05
C ALA A 202 2.37 -7.51 -15.04
N TYR A 203 1.68 -7.44 -16.18
CA TYR A 203 0.30 -7.93 -16.31
C TYR A 203 0.19 -9.45 -16.11
N THR A 204 1.07 -10.23 -16.73
CA THR A 204 1.17 -11.68 -16.51
C THR A 204 1.33 -11.98 -15.02
N ARG A 205 2.16 -11.21 -14.33
CA ARG A 205 2.41 -11.39 -12.91
C ARG A 205 1.20 -11.04 -12.05
N ILE A 206 0.42 -10.02 -12.41
CA ILE A 206 -0.85 -9.70 -11.73
C ILE A 206 -1.77 -10.91 -11.76
N LEU A 207 -2.03 -11.47 -12.94
CA LEU A 207 -2.91 -12.63 -13.09
C LEU A 207 -2.36 -13.86 -12.39
N ASN A 208 -1.06 -14.14 -12.52
CA ASN A 208 -0.41 -15.25 -11.83
C ASN A 208 -0.57 -15.18 -10.31
N ASN A 209 -0.43 -13.99 -9.70
CA ASN A 209 -0.62 -13.81 -8.27
C ASN A 209 -2.06 -14.10 -7.83
N LEU A 210 -3.06 -13.71 -8.62
CA LEU A 210 -4.46 -13.97 -8.30
C LEU A 210 -4.83 -15.44 -8.48
N LEU A 211 -4.43 -16.05 -9.59
CA LEU A 211 -4.68 -17.47 -9.87
C LEU A 211 -3.94 -18.38 -8.87
N GLN A 212 -2.70 -18.05 -8.53
CA GLN A 212 -1.94 -18.77 -7.50
C GLN A 212 -2.59 -18.64 -6.12
N ASN A 213 -3.14 -17.47 -5.79
CA ASN A 213 -3.88 -17.29 -4.55
C ASN A 213 -5.11 -18.19 -4.49
N THR A 214 -5.88 -18.28 -5.58
CA THR A 214 -7.00 -19.22 -5.69
C THR A 214 -6.53 -20.66 -5.51
N LEU A 215 -5.51 -21.08 -6.24
CA LEU A 215 -5.00 -22.46 -6.21
C LEU A 215 -4.52 -22.87 -4.80
N THR A 216 -3.86 -21.94 -4.09
CA THR A 216 -3.15 -22.28 -2.83
C THR A 216 -4.01 -22.06 -1.58
N HIS A 217 -4.95 -21.10 -1.62
CA HIS A 217 -5.60 -20.61 -0.41
C HIS A 217 -7.11 -20.70 -0.39
N SER A 218 -7.76 -20.87 -1.55
CA SER A 218 -9.23 -20.81 -1.59
C SER A 218 -9.93 -22.10 -1.21
N ASP A 219 -9.26 -23.25 -1.35
CA ASP A 219 -9.90 -24.58 -1.29
C ASP A 219 -11.09 -24.68 -2.29
N ALA A 220 -11.01 -23.93 -3.40
CA ALA A 220 -12.05 -23.86 -4.42
C ALA A 220 -12.13 -25.14 -5.26
N ARG A 221 -13.29 -25.34 -5.88
CA ARG A 221 -13.50 -26.34 -6.92
C ARG A 221 -13.61 -25.73 -8.30
N GLN A 222 -13.82 -24.42 -8.38
CA GLN A 222 -13.97 -23.69 -9.62
C GLN A 222 -13.29 -22.33 -9.51
N VAL A 223 -12.64 -21.92 -10.60
CA VAL A 223 -12.09 -20.59 -10.83
C VAL A 223 -12.65 -20.04 -12.13
N SER A 224 -12.95 -18.75 -12.17
CA SER A 224 -13.34 -18.07 -13.41
C SER A 224 -12.49 -16.87 -13.70
N LEU A 225 -12.22 -16.62 -14.97
CA LEU A 225 -11.64 -15.39 -15.49
C LEU A 225 -12.62 -14.78 -16.51
N THR A 226 -13.13 -13.59 -16.21
CA THR A 226 -14.02 -12.85 -17.11
C THR A 226 -13.39 -11.50 -17.43
N ILE A 227 -13.30 -11.14 -18.71
CA ILE A 227 -12.88 -9.82 -19.17
C ILE A 227 -14.05 -9.11 -19.82
N THR A 228 -14.32 -7.90 -19.39
CA THR A 228 -15.27 -6.99 -20.02
C THR A 228 -14.58 -5.68 -20.32
N GLU A 229 -14.88 -5.11 -21.46
CA GLU A 229 -14.18 -3.94 -21.97
C GLU A 229 -15.13 -2.83 -22.38
N THR A 230 -14.66 -1.60 -22.26
CA THR A 230 -15.30 -0.39 -22.75
C THR A 230 -14.30 0.42 -23.56
N GLU A 231 -14.73 1.51 -24.16
CA GLU A 231 -13.82 2.43 -24.86
C GLU A 231 -12.77 3.05 -23.91
N GLN A 232 -13.01 3.08 -22.60
CA GLN A 232 -12.19 3.79 -21.61
C GLN A 232 -11.38 2.86 -20.70
N GLN A 233 -11.83 1.62 -20.51
CA GLN A 233 -11.19 0.71 -19.55
C GLN A 233 -11.52 -0.76 -19.83
N ALA A 234 -10.63 -1.64 -19.41
CA ALA A 234 -10.86 -3.07 -19.28
C ALA A 234 -11.12 -3.42 -17.81
N LYS A 235 -12.13 -4.26 -17.57
CA LYS A 235 -12.42 -4.86 -16.27
C LYS A 235 -12.10 -6.34 -16.35
N ILE A 236 -11.18 -6.80 -15.53
CA ILE A 236 -10.73 -8.18 -15.42
C ILE A 236 -11.22 -8.71 -14.06
N ILE A 237 -11.95 -9.80 -14.06
CA ILE A 237 -12.51 -10.44 -12.88
C ILE A 237 -11.93 -11.83 -12.77
N VAL A 238 -11.30 -12.12 -11.63
CA VAL A 238 -10.88 -13.47 -11.23
C VAL A 238 -11.73 -13.86 -10.02
N ALA A 239 -12.53 -14.91 -10.14
CA ALA A 239 -13.39 -15.35 -9.06
C ALA A 239 -13.20 -16.84 -8.77
N ASP A 240 -13.36 -17.22 -7.51
CA ASP A 240 -13.37 -18.60 -7.03
C ASP A 240 -14.61 -18.88 -6.16
N ASN A 241 -14.97 -20.14 -6.05
CA ASN A 241 -16.06 -20.62 -5.20
C ASN A 241 -15.54 -21.29 -3.92
N GLY A 242 -14.41 -20.85 -3.41
CA GLY A 242 -13.75 -21.45 -2.25
C GLY A 242 -14.30 -20.99 -0.90
N LYS A 243 -13.48 -21.14 0.14
CA LYS A 243 -13.84 -20.82 1.53
C LYS A 243 -14.08 -19.32 1.79
N GLY A 244 -13.73 -18.44 0.85
CA GLY A 244 -13.87 -17.00 1.03
C GLY A 244 -12.96 -16.42 2.11
N ILE A 245 -13.15 -15.12 2.36
CA ILE A 245 -12.34 -14.30 3.28
C ILE A 245 -13.29 -13.65 4.28
N SER A 246 -12.90 -13.62 5.56
CA SER A 246 -13.72 -13.00 6.60
C SER A 246 -13.84 -11.49 6.39
N ALA A 247 -14.94 -10.87 6.83
CA ALA A 247 -15.12 -9.42 6.78
C ALA A 247 -14.06 -8.64 7.59
N ALA A 248 -13.43 -9.28 8.58
CA ALA A 248 -12.37 -8.71 9.38
C ALA A 248 -11.03 -8.68 8.62
N ASP A 249 -10.76 -9.72 7.82
CA ASP A 249 -9.51 -9.86 7.07
C ASP A 249 -9.55 -9.09 5.73
N LEU A 250 -10.73 -9.01 5.09
CA LEU A 250 -10.89 -8.46 3.75
C LEU A 250 -10.27 -7.06 3.52
N PRO A 251 -10.34 -6.11 4.46
CA PRO A 251 -9.68 -4.81 4.31
C PRO A 251 -8.16 -4.89 4.26
N HIS A 252 -7.58 -5.97 4.78
CA HIS A 252 -6.14 -6.13 5.01
C HIS A 252 -5.43 -7.03 4.01
N ILE A 253 -6.15 -7.78 3.16
CA ILE A 253 -5.55 -8.78 2.25
C ILE A 253 -4.53 -8.24 1.27
N PHE A 254 -4.60 -6.95 0.96
CA PHE A 254 -3.62 -6.26 0.11
C PHE A 254 -2.48 -5.62 0.91
N GLU A 255 -2.48 -5.74 2.24
CA GLU A 255 -1.36 -5.30 3.06
C GLU A 255 -0.20 -6.27 2.92
N ARG A 256 0.99 -5.74 3.07
CA ARG A 256 2.25 -6.48 2.92
C ARG A 256 2.38 -7.56 3.98
N MET A 257 2.68 -8.78 3.57
CA MET A 257 2.86 -9.95 4.45
C MET A 257 1.64 -10.27 5.32
N TYR A 258 0.48 -9.75 4.94
CA TYR A 258 -0.75 -10.10 5.62
C TYR A 258 -1.14 -11.54 5.29
N GLN A 259 -1.45 -12.31 6.31
CA GLN A 259 -1.95 -13.67 6.21
C GLN A 259 -3.10 -13.83 7.19
N CYS A 260 -4.22 -14.38 6.73
CA CYS A 260 -5.32 -14.74 7.61
C CYS A 260 -4.85 -15.81 8.61
N ASP A 261 -5.32 -15.77 9.86
CA ASP A 261 -4.87 -16.68 10.93
C ASP A 261 -5.00 -18.16 10.54
N HIS A 262 -6.01 -18.52 9.76
CA HIS A 262 -6.22 -19.89 9.27
C HIS A 262 -5.29 -20.31 8.12
N SER A 263 -4.59 -19.38 7.49
CA SER A 263 -3.68 -19.65 6.36
C SER A 263 -2.19 -19.70 6.73
N ARG A 264 -1.83 -19.49 8.01
CA ARG A 264 -0.44 -19.54 8.48
C ARG A 264 0.24 -20.91 8.29
N SER A 265 -0.55 -21.96 8.12
CA SER A 265 -0.05 -23.31 7.78
C SER A 265 0.01 -23.57 6.26
N ALA A 266 -0.61 -22.74 5.45
CA ALA A 266 -0.64 -22.86 4.00
C ALA A 266 0.55 -22.15 3.34
N LYS A 267 0.99 -22.66 2.18
CA LYS A 267 2.21 -22.31 1.42
C LYS A 267 2.27 -20.88 0.85
N GLY A 268 1.85 -19.82 1.55
CA GLY A 268 1.84 -18.45 1.03
C GLY A 268 2.73 -17.49 1.82
N ASN A 269 3.34 -16.54 1.14
CA ASN A 269 4.28 -15.57 1.73
C ASN A 269 3.61 -14.22 2.06
N GLY A 270 2.29 -14.05 1.81
CA GLY A 270 1.57 -12.80 2.02
C GLY A 270 2.03 -11.61 1.14
N LEU A 271 2.84 -11.87 0.11
CA LEU A 271 3.37 -10.84 -0.79
C LEU A 271 2.61 -10.78 -2.13
N GLY A 272 1.99 -11.87 -2.57
CA GLY A 272 1.38 -11.96 -3.90
C GLY A 272 0.32 -10.89 -4.18
N LEU A 273 -0.66 -10.74 -3.29
CA LEU A 273 -1.73 -9.74 -3.45
C LEU A 273 -1.22 -8.30 -3.32
N SER A 274 -0.25 -8.04 -2.45
CA SER A 274 0.36 -6.71 -2.33
C SER A 274 1.18 -6.34 -3.57
N ILE A 275 1.88 -7.30 -4.17
CA ILE A 275 2.58 -7.13 -5.46
C ILE A 275 1.55 -6.88 -6.57
N ALA A 276 0.47 -7.67 -6.65
CA ALA A 276 -0.58 -7.47 -7.66
C ALA A 276 -1.17 -6.06 -7.56
N LYS A 277 -1.48 -5.57 -6.35
CA LYS A 277 -2.00 -4.22 -6.14
C LYS A 277 -1.02 -3.13 -6.61
N GLU A 278 0.26 -3.27 -6.29
CA GLU A 278 1.29 -2.31 -6.70
C GLU A 278 1.43 -2.29 -8.22
N LEU A 279 1.51 -3.46 -8.86
CA LEU A 279 1.59 -3.57 -10.32
C LEU A 279 0.35 -2.99 -11.03
N VAL A 280 -0.85 -3.21 -10.49
CA VAL A 280 -2.08 -2.57 -11.00
C VAL A 280 -2.01 -1.05 -10.85
N SER A 281 -1.49 -0.54 -9.71
CA SER A 281 -1.29 0.90 -9.48
C SER A 281 -0.32 1.52 -10.49
N VAL A 282 0.77 0.84 -10.83
CA VAL A 282 1.74 1.25 -11.87
C VAL A 282 1.06 1.38 -13.25
N HIS A 283 0.07 0.55 -13.54
CA HIS A 283 -0.78 0.65 -14.74
C HIS A 283 -1.88 1.71 -14.61
N LYS A 284 -1.88 2.52 -13.54
CA LYS A 284 -2.93 3.50 -13.21
C LYS A 284 -4.31 2.88 -13.04
N GLY A 285 -4.35 1.59 -12.76
CA GLY A 285 -5.56 0.82 -12.50
C GLY A 285 -5.93 0.78 -11.02
N THR A 286 -7.01 0.06 -10.75
CA THR A 286 -7.47 -0.25 -9.39
C THR A 286 -7.75 -1.74 -9.26
N ILE A 287 -7.49 -2.30 -8.08
CA ILE A 287 -7.86 -3.67 -7.73
C ILE A 287 -8.70 -3.65 -6.46
N THR A 288 -9.79 -4.40 -6.47
CA THR A 288 -10.68 -4.61 -5.32
C THR A 288 -10.95 -6.09 -5.13
N ALA A 289 -11.41 -6.46 -3.94
CA ALA A 289 -11.84 -7.81 -3.64
C ALA A 289 -13.19 -7.76 -2.92
N ASP A 290 -14.10 -8.62 -3.34
CA ASP A 290 -15.36 -8.92 -2.68
C ASP A 290 -15.36 -10.39 -2.29
N SER A 291 -15.71 -10.71 -1.05
CA SER A 291 -15.68 -12.08 -0.57
C SER A 291 -16.77 -12.33 0.46
N ILE A 292 -17.31 -13.53 0.42
CA ILE A 292 -18.27 -14.04 1.40
C ILE A 292 -17.70 -15.35 1.91
N LEU A 293 -17.62 -15.47 3.22
CA LEU A 293 -17.12 -16.68 3.87
C LEU A 293 -17.96 -17.89 3.42
N GLU A 294 -17.30 -19.00 3.08
CA GLU A 294 -17.87 -20.25 2.55
C GLU A 294 -18.59 -20.10 1.19
N ALA A 295 -18.43 -18.95 0.50
CA ALA A 295 -19.05 -18.72 -0.81
C ALA A 295 -18.07 -18.34 -1.92
N GLY A 296 -16.82 -17.97 -1.53
CA GLY A 296 -15.74 -17.66 -2.45
C GLY A 296 -15.28 -16.21 -2.43
N THR A 297 -14.35 -15.91 -3.34
CA THR A 297 -13.73 -14.59 -3.46
C THR A 297 -13.74 -14.13 -4.91
N THR A 298 -13.98 -12.85 -5.12
CA THR A 298 -13.94 -12.18 -6.43
C THR A 298 -12.96 -11.03 -6.38
N PHE A 299 -11.89 -11.12 -7.15
CA PHE A 299 -10.97 -10.01 -7.40
C PHE A 299 -11.37 -9.28 -8.67
N THR A 300 -11.50 -7.97 -8.59
CA THR A 300 -11.83 -7.10 -9.74
C THR A 300 -10.68 -6.13 -9.98
N ILE A 301 -10.12 -6.18 -11.19
CA ILE A 301 -9.10 -5.25 -11.67
C ILE A 301 -9.74 -4.34 -12.72
N ILE A 302 -9.49 -3.05 -12.64
CA ILE A 302 -9.87 -2.07 -13.65
C ILE A 302 -8.60 -1.43 -14.18
N LEU A 303 -8.31 -1.59 -15.47
CA LEU A 303 -7.19 -0.97 -16.16
C LEU A 303 -7.73 0.10 -17.12
N PRO A 304 -7.26 1.35 -17.04
CA PRO A 304 -7.64 2.37 -18.00
C PRO A 304 -7.05 2.04 -19.38
N LYS A 305 -7.80 2.30 -20.44
CA LYS A 305 -7.28 2.20 -21.80
C LYS A 305 -6.28 3.32 -22.03
N ALA A 306 -5.03 2.96 -22.24
CA ALA A 306 -3.95 3.88 -22.60
C ALA A 306 -3.44 3.49 -23.99
N LEU A 307 -3.48 4.40 -24.94
CA LEU A 307 -2.93 4.25 -26.29
C LEU A 307 -1.72 5.16 -26.47
#